data_9093783fab3f557a52f925860e779115
#
_entry.id   9093783fab3f557a52f925860e779115
#
_cell.length_a   1.000
_cell.length_b   1.000
_cell.length_c   1.000
_cell.angle_alpha   90.00
_cell.angle_beta   90.00
_cell.angle_gamma   90.00
#
_symmetry.space_group_name_H-M   'P 1'
#
loop_
_entity.id
_entity.type
_entity.pdbx_description
1 polymer ?
#
loop_
_entity_poly.entity_id
_entity_poly.type
_entity_poly.pdbx_seq_one_letter_code
_entity_poly.pdbx_strand_id
1 'polypeptide(L)'
;MALHIQSINALPSTDIAIIGAGPVGLFAVFQAGMLNLSTHVFDSLDVIGGQCAELYPEKPIYDIPAFPSLTGGELIQNLAAQAAPFKPTYHLGQSVVSIERLDESKFLVKTSSGYMLLAKVIMVAGGSGLFTPIRPELTNLSKFEGQSVFYSVRDPKAFAGKRIAIAGGGDSAVDWAIVLSKWADHIYMIHRRDRFRAAPESMSRMNELVQQKKIELIVPYQLDGLYGSAGKLNGVSVSTMGGDKRLLEADILLPLFGLITDLGPISKWGLIFDNGSIVVNPADCATNILGVYAIGDIVTYPGKLKLILTGFAEAASAMHAAYYYISPDKPLHSEHSTTRGVPSLAI
;
A
#
# COMPACT_ATOMS: atom_id res chain seq x y z
N MET A 1 6.06 -33.92 -22.32
CA MET A 1 5.18 -33.84 -21.14
C MET A 1 5.90 -34.24 -19.85
N ALA A 2 6.53 -35.42 -19.74
CA ALA A 2 7.24 -35.88 -18.51
C ALA A 2 8.42 -34.97 -18.06
N LEU A 3 9.23 -34.46 -18.97
CA LEU A 3 10.34 -33.54 -18.68
C LEU A 3 9.85 -32.18 -18.14
N HIS A 4 8.64 -31.74 -18.51
CA HIS A 4 8.05 -30.49 -18.03
C HIS A 4 7.52 -30.65 -16.61
N ILE A 5 7.01 -31.82 -16.24
CA ILE A 5 6.50 -32.12 -14.88
C ILE A 5 7.64 -32.27 -13.87
N GLN A 6 8.79 -32.86 -14.26
CA GLN A 6 9.96 -32.96 -13.39
C GLN A 6 10.58 -31.59 -13.05
N SER A 7 10.58 -30.66 -14.01
CA SER A 7 11.06 -29.30 -13.76
C SER A 7 10.15 -28.49 -12.84
N ILE A 8 8.84 -28.71 -12.87
CA ILE A 8 7.87 -28.03 -12.00
C ILE A 8 8.02 -28.50 -10.54
N ASN A 9 8.20 -29.80 -10.30
CA ASN A 9 8.34 -30.33 -8.94
C ASN A 9 9.66 -29.94 -8.24
N ALA A 10 10.62 -29.39 -8.97
CA ALA A 10 11.87 -28.84 -8.40
C ALA A 10 11.74 -27.37 -7.97
N LEU A 11 10.60 -26.74 -8.22
CA LEU A 11 10.37 -25.34 -7.79
C LEU A 11 10.23 -25.25 -6.27
N PRO A 12 10.62 -24.11 -5.67
CA PRO A 12 10.34 -23.83 -4.28
C PRO A 12 8.84 -23.91 -3.99
N SER A 13 8.47 -24.31 -2.80
CA SER A 13 7.06 -24.51 -2.41
C SER A 13 6.74 -23.90 -1.05
N THR A 14 5.47 -23.53 -0.88
CA THR A 14 4.93 -22.99 0.37
C THR A 14 3.49 -23.49 0.60
N ASP A 15 3.00 -23.38 1.83
CA ASP A 15 1.59 -23.65 2.09
C ASP A 15 0.73 -22.50 1.52
N ILE A 16 1.11 -21.25 1.78
CA ILE A 16 0.33 -20.07 1.39
C ILE A 16 1.19 -19.04 0.66
N ALA A 17 0.75 -18.64 -0.52
CA ALA A 17 1.24 -17.44 -1.19
C ALA A 17 0.31 -16.26 -0.88
N ILE A 18 0.82 -15.27 -0.14
CA ILE A 18 0.10 -14.04 0.22
C ILE A 18 0.47 -12.97 -0.79
N ILE A 19 -0.52 -12.35 -1.42
CA ILE A 19 -0.35 -11.32 -2.45
C ILE A 19 -0.79 -9.97 -1.90
N GLY A 20 0.18 -9.17 -1.50
CA GLY A 20 0.07 -7.91 -0.80
C GLY A 20 0.69 -7.97 0.60
N ALA A 21 1.71 -7.12 0.84
CA ALA A 21 2.40 -6.97 2.12
C ALA A 21 1.90 -5.76 2.91
N GLY A 22 0.65 -5.32 2.69
CA GLY A 22 -0.02 -4.30 3.48
C GLY A 22 -0.37 -4.79 4.89
N PRO A 23 -1.03 -3.97 5.73
CA PRO A 23 -1.34 -4.32 7.11
C PRO A 23 -2.08 -5.66 7.24
N VAL A 24 -3.05 -5.90 6.37
CA VAL A 24 -3.86 -7.13 6.38
C VAL A 24 -3.03 -8.35 5.95
N GLY A 25 -2.16 -8.20 4.94
CA GLY A 25 -1.25 -9.26 4.50
C GLY A 25 -0.22 -9.63 5.58
N LEU A 26 0.33 -8.64 6.29
CA LEU A 26 1.24 -8.88 7.43
C LEU A 26 0.55 -9.61 8.57
N PHE A 27 -0.70 -9.23 8.90
CA PHE A 27 -1.46 -9.96 9.90
C PHE A 27 -1.84 -11.37 9.45
N ALA A 28 -2.09 -11.58 8.15
CA ALA A 28 -2.30 -12.92 7.58
C ALA A 28 -1.06 -13.83 7.76
N VAL A 29 0.17 -13.28 7.68
CA VAL A 29 1.41 -14.02 8.02
C VAL A 29 1.38 -14.51 9.47
N PHE A 30 1.01 -13.63 10.41
CA PHE A 30 0.87 -14.02 11.82
C PHE A 30 -0.14 -15.15 11.99
N GLN A 31 -1.31 -15.04 11.39
CA GLN A 31 -2.36 -16.06 11.47
C GLN A 31 -1.91 -17.41 10.87
N ALA A 32 -1.23 -17.39 9.71
CA ALA A 32 -0.66 -18.58 9.08
C ALA A 32 0.37 -19.25 10.02
N GLY A 33 1.27 -18.44 10.60
CA GLY A 33 2.28 -18.93 11.52
C GLY A 33 1.70 -19.57 12.77
N MET A 34 0.62 -19.02 13.33
CA MET A 34 -0.11 -19.61 14.45
C MET A 34 -0.74 -20.97 14.08
N LEU A 35 -0.95 -21.24 12.81
CA LEU A 35 -1.44 -22.52 12.29
C LEU A 35 -0.33 -23.45 11.76
N ASN A 36 0.95 -23.08 11.95
CA ASN A 36 2.14 -23.77 11.41
C ASN A 36 2.14 -23.88 9.88
N LEU A 37 1.60 -22.90 9.19
CA LEU A 37 1.62 -22.81 7.73
C LEU A 37 2.77 -21.90 7.29
N SER A 38 3.56 -22.39 6.33
CA SER A 38 4.63 -21.59 5.71
C SER A 38 4.06 -20.56 4.76
N THR A 39 4.72 -19.37 4.68
CA THR A 39 4.23 -18.26 3.86
C THR A 39 5.33 -17.66 2.99
N HIS A 40 4.99 -17.39 1.73
CA HIS A 40 5.68 -16.47 0.85
C HIS A 40 4.79 -15.26 0.58
N VAL A 41 5.32 -14.07 0.74
CA VAL A 41 4.58 -12.80 0.61
C VAL A 41 5.12 -12.03 -0.58
N PHE A 42 4.25 -11.61 -1.49
CA PHE A 42 4.59 -10.88 -2.71
C PHE A 42 4.00 -9.47 -2.64
N ASP A 43 4.81 -8.48 -2.99
CA ASP A 43 4.31 -7.11 -3.17
C ASP A 43 5.01 -6.42 -4.33
N SER A 44 4.27 -5.58 -5.04
CA SER A 44 4.80 -4.75 -6.12
C SER A 44 5.67 -3.61 -5.60
N LEU A 45 5.45 -3.17 -4.36
CA LEU A 45 6.29 -2.21 -3.68
C LEU A 45 7.61 -2.86 -3.22
N ASP A 46 8.66 -2.06 -3.13
CA ASP A 46 9.98 -2.45 -2.65
C ASP A 46 10.09 -2.48 -1.11
N VAL A 47 9.01 -2.11 -0.43
CA VAL A 47 8.88 -2.10 1.03
C VAL A 47 7.57 -2.76 1.46
N ILE A 48 7.55 -3.31 2.68
CA ILE A 48 6.32 -3.79 3.32
C ILE A 48 5.47 -2.62 3.83
N GLY A 49 4.17 -2.86 3.99
CA GLY A 49 3.24 -1.91 4.62
C GLY A 49 2.17 -1.35 3.68
N GLY A 50 2.31 -1.58 2.36
CA GLY A 50 1.32 -1.14 1.38
C GLY A 50 1.04 0.36 1.48
N GLN A 51 -0.23 0.75 1.40
CA GLN A 51 -0.63 2.16 1.45
C GLN A 51 -0.22 2.86 2.76
N CYS A 52 -0.23 2.17 3.90
CA CYS A 52 0.15 2.76 5.18
C CYS A 52 1.60 3.25 5.19
N ALA A 53 2.52 2.50 4.58
CA ALA A 53 3.93 2.89 4.50
C ALA A 53 4.21 3.87 3.35
N GLU A 54 3.55 3.69 2.20
CA GLU A 54 3.85 4.45 0.99
C GLU A 54 3.15 5.80 0.93
N LEU A 55 1.88 5.88 1.39
CA LEU A 55 1.06 7.07 1.17
C LEU A 55 0.90 7.96 2.39
N TYR A 56 0.82 7.35 3.59
CA TYR A 56 0.51 8.09 4.82
C TYR A 56 1.20 7.52 6.07
N PRO A 57 2.53 7.33 6.05
CA PRO A 57 3.25 6.76 7.20
C PRO A 57 3.14 7.59 8.47
N GLU A 58 3.02 8.91 8.34
CA GLU A 58 2.93 9.87 9.46
C GLU A 58 1.49 10.18 9.88
N LYS A 59 0.49 9.65 9.15
CA LYS A 59 -0.91 9.96 9.45
C LYS A 59 -1.39 9.15 10.66
N PRO A 60 -2.00 9.78 11.68
CA PRO A 60 -2.58 9.09 12.81
C PRO A 60 -3.80 8.26 12.39
N ILE A 61 -3.89 7.06 12.92
CA ILE A 61 -5.00 6.11 12.78
C ILE A 61 -5.58 5.92 14.17
N TYR A 62 -6.91 5.98 14.31
CA TYR A 62 -7.61 5.97 15.59
C TYR A 62 -8.50 4.74 15.80
N ASP A 63 -8.72 3.93 14.75
CA ASP A 63 -9.65 2.80 14.71
C ASP A 63 -8.96 1.44 14.77
N ILE A 64 -7.73 1.39 15.31
CA ILE A 64 -7.04 0.15 15.66
C ILE A 64 -7.28 -0.15 17.13
N PRO A 65 -7.94 -1.27 17.47
CA PRO A 65 -8.22 -1.63 18.86
C PRO A 65 -6.97 -1.63 19.74
N ALA A 66 -7.13 -1.23 21.00
CA ALA A 66 -6.09 -1.10 22.02
C ALA A 66 -5.08 0.03 21.81
N PHE A 67 -5.13 0.77 20.72
CA PHE A 67 -4.32 1.96 20.50
C PHE A 67 -5.23 3.20 20.42
N PRO A 68 -5.10 4.16 21.37
CA PRO A 68 -5.83 5.43 21.27
C PRO A 68 -5.49 6.20 19.99
N SER A 69 -4.25 6.08 19.54
CA SER A 69 -3.75 6.58 18.25
C SER A 69 -2.40 5.94 17.97
N LEU A 70 -2.13 5.63 16.71
CA LEU A 70 -0.80 5.29 16.21
C LEU A 70 -0.69 5.76 14.76
N THR A 71 0.53 6.00 14.28
CA THR A 71 0.74 6.37 12.89
C THR A 71 0.67 5.14 11.96
N GLY A 72 0.46 5.37 10.65
CA GLY A 72 0.51 4.30 9.66
C GLY A 72 1.84 3.53 9.71
N GLY A 73 2.96 4.24 9.88
CA GLY A 73 4.29 3.65 10.00
C GLY A 73 4.46 2.79 11.26
N GLU A 74 4.00 3.29 12.43
CA GLU A 74 4.03 2.53 13.69
C GLU A 74 3.17 1.26 13.61
N LEU A 75 2.00 1.33 12.97
CA LEU A 75 1.17 0.15 12.73
C LEU A 75 1.94 -0.91 11.94
N ILE A 76 2.61 -0.53 10.86
CA ILE A 76 3.37 -1.45 10.03
C ILE A 76 4.56 -2.05 10.78
N GLN A 77 5.29 -1.25 11.56
CA GLN A 77 6.39 -1.75 12.39
C GLN A 77 5.91 -2.81 13.39
N ASN A 78 4.78 -2.55 14.06
CA ASN A 78 4.20 -3.47 15.03
C ASN A 78 3.74 -4.79 14.36
N LEU A 79 3.07 -4.71 13.21
CA LEU A 79 2.63 -5.89 12.45
C LEU A 79 3.82 -6.69 11.90
N ALA A 80 4.86 -6.03 11.42
CA ALA A 80 6.08 -6.68 10.97
C ALA A 80 6.79 -7.42 12.11
N ALA A 81 6.88 -6.79 13.30
CA ALA A 81 7.42 -7.43 14.50
C ALA A 81 6.56 -8.64 14.93
N GLN A 82 5.24 -8.55 14.82
CA GLN A 82 4.31 -9.65 15.11
C GLN A 82 4.45 -10.82 14.11
N ALA A 83 4.73 -10.54 12.84
CA ALA A 83 4.92 -11.56 11.79
C ALA A 83 6.32 -12.20 11.81
N ALA A 84 7.35 -11.47 12.24
CA ALA A 84 8.75 -11.86 12.15
C ALA A 84 9.10 -13.23 12.77
N PRO A 85 8.54 -13.65 13.94
CA PRO A 85 8.81 -14.96 14.53
C PRO A 85 8.51 -16.15 13.61
N PHE A 86 7.60 -15.97 12.66
CA PHE A 86 7.16 -17.02 11.73
C PHE A 86 7.98 -17.07 10.43
N LYS A 87 9.01 -16.22 10.30
CA LYS A 87 10.00 -16.22 9.22
C LYS A 87 9.40 -16.26 7.82
N PRO A 88 8.46 -15.37 7.47
CA PRO A 88 7.92 -15.30 6.12
C PRO A 88 9.00 -14.98 5.11
N THR A 89 8.90 -15.50 3.88
CA THR A 89 9.76 -15.11 2.78
C THR A 89 9.10 -13.98 1.99
N TYR A 90 9.72 -12.80 1.97
CA TYR A 90 9.23 -11.64 1.23
C TYR A 90 9.83 -11.55 -0.16
N HIS A 91 8.98 -11.29 -1.16
CA HIS A 91 9.33 -11.00 -2.55
C HIS A 91 8.81 -9.60 -2.89
N LEU A 92 9.59 -8.59 -2.55
CA LEU A 92 9.26 -7.18 -2.74
C LEU A 92 9.71 -6.70 -4.13
N GLY A 93 9.07 -5.64 -4.65
CA GLY A 93 9.31 -5.12 -5.98
C GLY A 93 8.86 -6.07 -7.10
N GLN A 94 8.00 -7.04 -6.81
CA GLN A 94 7.57 -8.08 -7.74
C GLN A 94 6.05 -8.27 -7.69
N SER A 95 5.37 -7.95 -8.78
CA SER A 95 3.95 -8.27 -8.93
C SER A 95 3.77 -9.74 -9.30
N VAL A 96 2.77 -10.40 -8.69
CA VAL A 96 2.30 -11.70 -9.19
C VAL A 96 1.51 -11.47 -10.47
N VAL A 97 2.00 -12.03 -11.58
CA VAL A 97 1.41 -11.84 -12.91
C VAL A 97 0.40 -12.92 -13.27
N SER A 98 0.57 -14.13 -12.73
CA SER A 98 -0.39 -15.21 -12.93
C SER A 98 -0.39 -16.21 -11.77
N ILE A 99 -1.55 -16.78 -11.54
CA ILE A 99 -1.76 -17.98 -10.75
C ILE A 99 -2.36 -19.04 -11.69
N GLU A 100 -1.81 -20.22 -11.68
CA GLU A 100 -2.26 -21.34 -12.51
C GLU A 100 -2.49 -22.55 -11.62
N ARG A 101 -3.69 -23.09 -11.62
CA ARG A 101 -3.99 -24.32 -10.88
C ARG A 101 -3.39 -25.51 -11.62
N LEU A 102 -2.50 -26.24 -10.98
CA LEU A 102 -1.88 -27.45 -11.53
C LEU A 102 -2.68 -28.72 -11.21
N ASP A 103 -3.20 -28.78 -9.98
CA ASP A 103 -4.05 -29.86 -9.47
C ASP A 103 -4.97 -29.35 -8.36
N GLU A 104 -5.68 -30.24 -7.65
CA GLU A 104 -6.59 -29.86 -6.56
C GLU A 104 -5.89 -29.19 -5.38
N SER A 105 -4.59 -29.42 -5.20
CA SER A 105 -3.81 -28.99 -4.03
C SER A 105 -2.68 -28.02 -4.35
N LYS A 106 -2.46 -27.62 -5.60
CA LYS A 106 -1.30 -26.83 -6.01
C LYS A 106 -1.61 -25.78 -7.05
N PHE A 107 -1.05 -24.62 -6.82
CA PHE A 107 -0.98 -23.49 -7.74
C PHE A 107 0.47 -23.21 -8.13
N LEU A 108 0.70 -22.87 -9.39
CA LEU A 108 1.93 -22.25 -9.86
C LEU A 108 1.74 -20.73 -9.85
N VAL A 109 2.53 -20.05 -9.03
CA VAL A 109 2.59 -18.60 -8.94
C VAL A 109 3.76 -18.10 -9.77
N LYS A 110 3.53 -17.11 -10.65
CA LYS A 110 4.59 -16.47 -11.46
C LYS A 110 4.62 -14.98 -11.18
N THR A 111 5.82 -14.41 -11.05
CA THR A 111 6.02 -12.99 -10.80
C THR A 111 6.54 -12.25 -12.04
N SER A 112 6.49 -10.91 -11.98
CA SER A 112 7.00 -10.01 -13.02
C SER A 112 8.52 -10.14 -13.24
N SER A 113 9.27 -10.61 -12.25
CA SER A 113 10.71 -10.90 -12.37
C SER A 113 11.02 -12.27 -12.98
N GLY A 114 9.99 -13.09 -13.25
CA GLY A 114 10.16 -14.46 -13.71
C GLY A 114 10.34 -15.50 -12.61
N TYR A 115 10.27 -15.11 -11.34
CA TYR A 115 10.30 -16.06 -10.22
C TYR A 115 9.03 -16.92 -10.24
N MET A 116 9.19 -18.20 -9.92
CA MET A 116 8.11 -19.21 -9.88
C MET A 116 8.09 -19.93 -8.54
N LEU A 117 6.89 -20.14 -8.00
CA LEU A 117 6.65 -20.78 -6.70
C LEU A 117 5.44 -21.71 -6.80
N LEU A 118 5.50 -22.85 -6.14
CA LEU A 118 4.34 -23.71 -5.88
C LEU A 118 3.69 -23.32 -4.54
N ALA A 119 2.38 -23.11 -4.54
CA ALA A 119 1.62 -22.83 -3.32
C ALA A 119 0.39 -23.73 -3.24
N LYS A 120 0.00 -24.14 -2.03
CA LYS A 120 -1.24 -24.90 -1.82
C LYS A 120 -2.46 -23.99 -1.83
N VAL A 121 -2.31 -22.77 -1.33
CA VAL A 121 -3.37 -21.77 -1.21
C VAL A 121 -2.84 -20.41 -1.67
N ILE A 122 -3.71 -19.65 -2.31
CA ILE A 122 -3.49 -18.24 -2.66
C ILE A 122 -4.33 -17.36 -1.74
N MET A 123 -3.70 -16.39 -1.08
CA MET A 123 -4.34 -15.39 -0.23
C MET A 123 -4.15 -13.99 -0.84
N VAL A 124 -5.21 -13.42 -1.41
CA VAL A 124 -5.14 -12.09 -2.07
C VAL A 124 -5.44 -11.01 -1.04
N ALA A 125 -4.43 -10.22 -0.68
CA ALA A 125 -4.48 -9.10 0.25
C ALA A 125 -4.04 -7.77 -0.41
N GLY A 126 -4.40 -7.60 -1.70
CA GLY A 126 -3.89 -6.55 -2.58
C GLY A 126 -4.44 -5.13 -2.33
N GLY A 127 -5.23 -4.91 -1.26
CA GLY A 127 -5.76 -3.59 -0.92
C GLY A 127 -6.64 -3.01 -2.04
N SER A 128 -6.35 -1.78 -2.48
CA SER A 128 -7.02 -1.16 -3.62
C SER A 128 -6.38 -1.53 -4.98
N GLY A 129 -5.49 -2.50 -5.02
CA GLY A 129 -4.70 -2.85 -6.20
C GLY A 129 -3.39 -2.06 -6.30
N LEU A 130 -2.80 -2.08 -7.49
CA LEU A 130 -1.66 -1.24 -7.83
C LEU A 130 -2.12 0.23 -7.85
N PHE A 131 -1.38 1.09 -7.22
CA PHE A 131 -1.66 2.52 -7.27
C PHE A 131 -0.54 3.24 -8.02
N THR A 132 -0.94 4.04 -8.99
CA THR A 132 -0.05 4.87 -9.79
C THR A 132 -0.39 6.34 -9.54
N PRO A 133 0.56 7.17 -9.18
CA PRO A 133 0.34 8.60 -9.03
C PRO A 133 -0.17 9.24 -10.33
N ILE A 134 -1.12 10.15 -10.22
CA ILE A 134 -1.53 10.98 -11.34
C ILE A 134 -0.39 11.96 -11.63
N ARG A 135 0.28 11.76 -12.78
CA ARG A 135 1.40 12.59 -13.20
C ARG A 135 0.89 13.88 -13.85
N PRO A 136 1.47 15.04 -13.50
CA PRO A 136 1.18 16.28 -14.24
C PRO A 136 1.71 16.22 -15.66
N GLU A 137 0.99 16.85 -16.58
CA GLU A 137 1.43 17.02 -17.97
C GLU A 137 2.43 18.17 -18.08
N LEU A 138 3.68 17.92 -17.68
CA LEU A 138 4.76 18.90 -17.71
C LEU A 138 5.88 18.44 -18.62
N THR A 139 6.38 19.38 -19.45
CA THR A 139 7.57 19.14 -20.28
C THR A 139 8.78 18.84 -19.41
N ASN A 140 9.56 17.82 -19.76
CA ASN A 140 10.77 17.41 -19.04
C ASN A 140 10.56 16.85 -17.61
N LEU A 141 9.34 16.54 -17.21
CA LEU A 141 9.02 15.98 -15.88
C LEU A 141 9.93 14.80 -15.51
N SER A 142 10.13 13.85 -16.44
CA SER A 142 10.94 12.65 -16.24
C SER A 142 12.41 12.91 -15.92
N LYS A 143 12.94 14.09 -16.25
CA LYS A 143 14.33 14.46 -15.89
C LYS A 143 14.50 14.74 -14.40
N PHE A 144 13.43 15.05 -13.68
CA PHE A 144 13.43 15.44 -12.27
C PHE A 144 12.82 14.37 -11.37
N GLU A 145 12.07 13.41 -11.93
CA GLU A 145 11.45 12.32 -11.15
C GLU A 145 12.50 11.49 -10.41
N GLY A 146 12.20 11.20 -9.13
CA GLY A 146 13.09 10.47 -8.23
C GLY A 146 14.28 11.27 -7.67
N GLN A 147 14.49 12.52 -8.12
CA GLN A 147 15.56 13.39 -7.63
C GLN A 147 15.04 14.68 -6.99
N SER A 148 14.09 15.34 -7.62
CA SER A 148 13.46 16.59 -7.14
C SER A 148 11.94 16.59 -7.29
N VAL A 149 11.37 15.62 -8.01
CA VAL A 149 9.93 15.41 -8.11
C VAL A 149 9.59 14.06 -7.50
N PHE A 150 8.73 14.07 -6.48
CA PHE A 150 8.32 12.87 -5.75
C PHE A 150 6.80 12.86 -5.63
N TYR A 151 6.20 11.67 -5.67
CA TYR A 151 4.74 11.46 -5.57
C TYR A 151 4.30 10.96 -4.20
N SER A 152 5.26 10.60 -3.36
CA SER A 152 5.08 10.18 -1.96
C SER A 152 6.24 10.68 -1.10
N VAL A 153 6.04 10.73 0.20
CA VAL A 153 7.06 11.13 1.18
C VAL A 153 7.24 9.97 2.16
N ARG A 154 8.34 9.25 2.03
CA ARG A 154 8.68 8.12 2.94
C ARG A 154 9.39 8.60 4.20
N ASP A 155 10.23 9.62 4.09
CA ASP A 155 10.95 10.24 5.20
C ASP A 155 10.85 11.77 5.10
N PRO A 156 10.06 12.43 5.96
CA PRO A 156 9.95 13.88 5.96
C PRO A 156 11.27 14.62 6.23
N LYS A 157 12.20 13.99 6.98
CA LYS A 157 13.48 14.59 7.33
C LYS A 157 14.41 14.76 6.13
N ALA A 158 14.24 13.95 5.10
CA ALA A 158 15.00 14.06 3.85
C ALA A 158 14.76 15.42 3.14
N PHE A 159 13.69 16.11 3.48
CA PHE A 159 13.32 17.41 2.91
C PHE A 159 13.72 18.60 3.80
N ALA A 160 14.52 18.38 4.84
CA ALA A 160 14.95 19.44 5.75
C ALA A 160 15.71 20.56 5.01
N GLY A 161 15.34 21.82 5.31
CA GLY A 161 15.94 23.01 4.71
C GLY A 161 15.65 23.21 3.23
N LYS A 162 14.67 22.51 2.65
CA LYS A 162 14.25 22.62 1.25
C LYS A 162 13.04 23.54 1.10
N ARG A 163 12.99 24.24 -0.05
CA ARG A 163 11.79 24.96 -0.49
C ARG A 163 10.95 23.97 -1.31
N ILE A 164 9.75 23.70 -0.84
CA ILE A 164 8.91 22.63 -1.38
C ILE A 164 7.67 23.22 -2.04
N ALA A 165 7.44 22.90 -3.30
CA ALA A 165 6.19 23.12 -4.00
C ALA A 165 5.30 21.89 -3.87
N ILE A 166 4.14 22.01 -3.22
CA ILE A 166 3.13 20.97 -3.10
C ILE A 166 1.95 21.35 -3.97
N ALA A 167 1.66 20.54 -5.00
CA ALA A 167 0.54 20.77 -5.88
C ALA A 167 -0.57 19.76 -5.65
N GLY A 168 -1.74 20.25 -5.20
CA GLY A 168 -2.89 19.42 -4.87
C GLY A 168 -3.91 20.18 -4.05
N GLY A 169 -5.06 19.60 -3.78
CA GLY A 169 -6.13 20.26 -3.01
C GLY A 169 -6.96 19.30 -2.17
N GLY A 170 -6.53 18.04 -2.03
CA GLY A 170 -7.15 17.02 -1.18
C GLY A 170 -6.39 16.85 0.14
N ASP A 171 -6.90 15.93 0.99
CA ASP A 171 -6.33 15.62 2.31
C ASP A 171 -4.83 15.36 2.25
N SER A 172 -4.35 14.50 1.32
CA SER A 172 -2.93 14.17 1.23
C SER A 172 -2.04 15.40 1.03
N ALA A 173 -2.45 16.36 0.20
CA ALA A 173 -1.65 17.55 -0.06
C ALA A 173 -1.59 18.47 1.15
N VAL A 174 -2.72 18.64 1.85
CA VAL A 174 -2.82 19.46 3.07
C VAL A 174 -2.07 18.81 4.23
N ASP A 175 -2.26 17.52 4.45
CA ASP A 175 -1.60 16.78 5.53
C ASP A 175 -0.06 16.81 5.34
N TRP A 176 0.43 16.59 4.12
CA TRP A 176 1.87 16.67 3.84
C TRP A 176 2.43 18.09 3.97
N ALA A 177 1.68 19.13 3.60
CA ALA A 177 2.10 20.50 3.84
C ALA A 177 2.28 20.78 5.35
N ILE A 178 1.37 20.29 6.19
CA ILE A 178 1.45 20.42 7.64
C ILE A 178 2.66 19.65 8.21
N VAL A 179 2.85 18.40 7.80
CA VAL A 179 3.96 17.56 8.29
C VAL A 179 5.30 18.15 7.89
N LEU A 180 5.46 18.50 6.61
CA LEU A 180 6.72 19.02 6.06
C LEU A 180 7.06 20.41 6.55
N SER A 181 6.10 21.23 7.01
CA SER A 181 6.34 22.55 7.58
C SER A 181 7.24 22.55 8.83
N LYS A 182 7.45 21.39 9.45
CA LYS A 182 8.37 21.19 10.56
C LYS A 182 9.83 21.09 10.12
N TRP A 183 10.07 20.74 8.85
CA TRP A 183 11.39 20.39 8.31
C TRP A 183 11.83 21.31 7.18
N ALA A 184 10.89 21.69 6.31
CA ALA A 184 11.13 22.53 5.15
C ALA A 184 11.48 23.97 5.56
N ASP A 185 12.28 24.62 4.72
CA ASP A 185 12.54 26.06 4.84
C ASP A 185 11.30 26.88 4.48
N HIS A 186 10.63 26.49 3.38
CA HIS A 186 9.40 27.12 2.92
C HIS A 186 8.52 26.15 2.14
N ILE A 187 7.19 26.31 2.21
CA ILE A 187 6.22 25.51 1.47
C ILE A 187 5.33 26.41 0.63
N TYR A 188 5.28 26.14 -0.68
CA TYR A 188 4.30 26.67 -1.60
C TYR A 188 3.17 25.67 -1.79
N MET A 189 1.97 25.99 -1.31
CA MET A 189 0.77 25.15 -1.47
C MET A 189 -0.01 25.60 -2.70
N ILE A 190 0.12 24.87 -3.80
CA ILE A 190 -0.41 25.23 -5.12
C ILE A 190 -1.75 24.50 -5.33
N HIS A 191 -2.80 25.26 -5.60
CA HIS A 191 -4.08 24.72 -6.00
C HIS A 191 -4.82 25.60 -7.02
N ARG A 192 -5.47 24.94 -8.00
CA ARG A 192 -6.20 25.62 -9.09
C ARG A 192 -7.49 26.31 -8.66
N ARG A 193 -7.94 26.10 -7.44
CA ARG A 193 -9.13 26.72 -6.83
C ARG A 193 -8.75 27.30 -5.48
N ASP A 194 -9.50 28.24 -5.02
CA ASP A 194 -9.39 28.84 -3.69
C ASP A 194 -9.94 27.94 -2.55
N ARG A 195 -10.66 26.87 -2.93
CA ARG A 195 -11.28 25.91 -1.99
C ARG A 195 -10.60 24.55 -2.03
N PHE A 196 -10.04 24.14 -0.91
CA PHE A 196 -9.46 22.83 -0.67
C PHE A 196 -10.55 21.80 -0.27
N ARG A 197 -10.26 20.51 -0.52
CA ARG A 197 -11.11 19.37 -0.15
C ARG A 197 -10.37 18.54 0.92
N ALA A 198 -10.16 19.15 2.09
CA ALA A 198 -9.48 18.49 3.20
C ALA A 198 -10.35 18.61 4.46
N ALA A 199 -10.02 17.76 5.47
CA ALA A 199 -10.71 17.76 6.74
C ALA A 199 -10.63 19.14 7.40
N PRO A 200 -11.72 19.61 8.06
CA PRO A 200 -11.75 20.95 8.67
C PRO A 200 -10.60 21.21 9.65
N GLU A 201 -10.21 20.20 10.42
CA GLU A 201 -9.10 20.32 11.37
C GLU A 201 -7.76 20.53 10.66
N SER A 202 -7.46 19.74 9.60
CA SER A 202 -6.26 19.92 8.78
C SER A 202 -6.23 21.29 8.13
N MET A 203 -7.37 21.80 7.66
CA MET A 203 -7.48 23.15 7.10
C MET A 203 -7.19 24.24 8.15
N SER A 204 -7.70 24.10 9.39
CA SER A 204 -7.40 25.02 10.48
C SER A 204 -5.90 25.10 10.76
N ARG A 205 -5.25 23.95 10.90
CA ARG A 205 -3.80 23.86 11.15
C ARG A 205 -2.97 24.42 9.99
N MET A 206 -3.36 24.14 8.75
CA MET A 206 -2.69 24.72 7.58
C MET A 206 -2.80 26.26 7.60
N ASN A 207 -3.99 26.82 7.89
CA ASN A 207 -4.20 28.26 7.95
C ASN A 207 -3.35 28.94 9.05
N GLU A 208 -3.16 28.30 10.20
CA GLU A 208 -2.23 28.78 11.23
C GLU A 208 -0.79 28.86 10.71
N LEU A 209 -0.34 27.84 9.96
CA LEU A 209 0.99 27.81 9.34
C LEU A 209 1.14 28.87 8.23
N VAL A 210 0.05 29.19 7.52
CA VAL A 210 0.02 30.30 6.56
C VAL A 210 0.19 31.64 7.28
N GLN A 211 -0.53 31.88 8.41
CA GLN A 211 -0.36 33.07 9.22
C GLN A 211 1.08 33.22 9.78
N GLN A 212 1.71 32.11 10.12
CA GLN A 212 3.12 32.01 10.54
C GLN A 212 4.12 32.17 9.40
N LYS A 213 3.67 32.34 8.15
CA LYS A 213 4.49 32.45 6.93
C LYS A 213 5.37 31.22 6.64
N LYS A 214 5.04 30.05 7.20
CA LYS A 214 5.70 28.77 6.90
C LYS A 214 5.15 28.14 5.63
N ILE A 215 3.89 28.42 5.33
CA ILE A 215 3.21 27.99 4.11
C ILE A 215 2.70 29.21 3.36
N GLU A 216 2.94 29.28 2.07
CA GLU A 216 2.36 30.27 1.17
C GLU A 216 1.32 29.60 0.26
N LEU A 217 0.09 30.13 0.28
CA LEU A 217 -0.97 29.67 -0.62
C LEU A 217 -0.80 30.27 -2.00
N ILE A 218 -0.66 29.42 -2.99
CA ILE A 218 -0.55 29.79 -4.42
C ILE A 218 -1.85 29.38 -5.11
N VAL A 219 -2.86 30.21 -4.94
CA VAL A 219 -4.20 30.02 -5.49
C VAL A 219 -4.66 31.27 -6.24
N PRO A 220 -5.42 31.16 -7.33
CA PRO A 220 -5.81 29.97 -8.04
C PRO A 220 -4.81 29.65 -9.18
N TYR A 221 -3.80 28.84 -8.90
CA TYR A 221 -2.75 28.52 -9.86
C TYR A 221 -2.65 27.00 -10.10
N GLN A 222 -2.16 26.62 -11.26
CA GLN A 222 -1.80 25.26 -11.64
C GLN A 222 -0.35 25.19 -12.09
N LEU A 223 0.24 23.99 -12.09
CA LEU A 223 1.59 23.76 -12.59
C LEU A 223 1.66 24.09 -14.09
N ASP A 224 2.72 24.80 -14.51
CA ASP A 224 2.94 25.23 -15.89
C ASP A 224 4.30 24.75 -16.43
N GLY A 225 5.36 24.67 -15.59
CA GLY A 225 6.68 24.25 -16.04
C GLY A 225 7.66 23.99 -14.92
N LEU A 226 8.78 23.33 -15.27
CA LEU A 226 9.87 22.99 -14.37
C LEU A 226 11.18 23.61 -14.86
N TYR A 227 11.96 24.18 -13.98
CA TYR A 227 13.25 24.81 -14.25
C TYR A 227 14.32 24.16 -13.36
N GLY A 228 15.46 23.85 -13.97
CA GLY A 228 16.56 23.21 -13.28
C GLY A 228 17.49 22.48 -14.24
N SER A 229 18.49 21.80 -13.71
CA SER A 229 19.46 21.03 -14.48
C SER A 229 19.94 19.81 -13.72
N ALA A 230 20.38 18.79 -14.45
CA ALA A 230 20.96 17.56 -13.90
C ALA A 230 20.05 16.90 -12.80
N GLY A 231 18.74 16.88 -13.02
CA GLY A 231 17.78 16.29 -12.08
C GLY A 231 17.43 17.16 -10.86
N LYS A 232 18.07 18.31 -10.70
CA LYS A 232 17.83 19.25 -9.59
C LYS A 232 16.94 20.40 -10.04
N LEU A 233 15.81 20.60 -9.36
CA LEU A 233 14.96 21.76 -9.53
C LEU A 233 15.60 22.98 -8.86
N ASN A 234 15.36 24.14 -9.47
CA ASN A 234 15.58 25.46 -8.89
C ASN A 234 14.34 26.35 -8.98
N GLY A 235 13.32 25.91 -9.72
CA GLY A 235 12.07 26.63 -9.83
C GLY A 235 10.93 25.82 -10.43
N VAL A 236 9.70 26.20 -10.05
CA VAL A 236 8.44 25.67 -10.58
C VAL A 236 7.61 26.85 -11.09
N SER A 237 7.27 26.85 -12.38
CA SER A 237 6.35 27.81 -12.95
C SER A 237 4.92 27.38 -12.72
N VAL A 238 4.10 28.35 -12.35
CA VAL A 238 2.65 28.18 -12.18
C VAL A 238 1.90 29.22 -13.00
N SER A 239 0.69 28.88 -13.44
CA SER A 239 -0.16 29.80 -14.21
C SER A 239 -1.60 29.77 -13.73
N THR A 240 -2.30 30.89 -13.86
CA THR A 240 -3.76 30.98 -13.73
C THR A 240 -4.44 30.57 -15.03
N MET A 241 -5.74 30.28 -14.99
CA MET A 241 -6.53 30.09 -16.22
C MET A 241 -6.56 31.34 -17.12
N GLY A 242 -6.33 32.54 -16.56
CA GLY A 242 -6.23 33.80 -17.27
C GLY A 242 -4.87 34.03 -17.96
N GLY A 243 -3.90 33.15 -17.74
CA GLY A 243 -2.57 33.23 -18.33
C GLY A 243 -1.51 33.96 -17.50
N ASP A 244 -1.84 34.49 -16.32
CA ASP A 244 -0.86 35.08 -15.42
C ASP A 244 0.12 34.00 -14.93
N LYS A 245 1.42 34.28 -15.08
CA LYS A 245 2.48 33.34 -14.72
C LYS A 245 3.29 33.82 -13.52
N ARG A 246 3.70 32.86 -12.69
CA ARG A 246 4.60 33.11 -11.56
C ARG A 246 5.66 32.02 -11.50
N LEU A 247 6.90 32.38 -11.25
CA LEU A 247 7.99 31.45 -10.96
C LEU A 247 8.19 31.36 -9.43
N LEU A 248 8.12 30.16 -8.90
CA LEU A 248 8.37 29.83 -7.51
C LEU A 248 9.77 29.23 -7.39
N GLU A 249 10.61 29.77 -6.52
CA GLU A 249 11.92 29.17 -6.24
C GLU A 249 11.72 27.93 -5.37
N ALA A 250 11.79 26.76 -5.97
CA ALA A 250 11.55 25.50 -5.31
C ALA A 250 12.61 24.44 -5.66
N ASP A 251 13.07 23.74 -4.64
CA ASP A 251 14.04 22.66 -4.75
C ASP A 251 13.37 21.31 -4.98
N ILE A 252 12.13 21.18 -4.53
CA ILE A 252 11.33 19.95 -4.58
C ILE A 252 9.92 20.26 -5.08
N LEU A 253 9.36 19.35 -5.89
CA LEU A 253 7.95 19.34 -6.27
C LEU A 253 7.29 18.05 -5.79
N LEU A 254 6.15 18.17 -5.11
CA LEU A 254 5.26 17.08 -4.71
C LEU A 254 3.91 17.25 -5.42
N PRO A 255 3.67 16.61 -6.58
CA PRO A 255 2.38 16.66 -7.27
C PRO A 255 1.44 15.60 -6.66
N LEU A 256 0.61 16.01 -5.71
CA LEU A 256 -0.31 15.15 -4.96
C LEU A 256 -1.75 15.27 -5.53
N PHE A 257 -1.93 14.82 -6.78
CA PHE A 257 -3.20 14.92 -7.51
C PHE A 257 -4.13 13.72 -7.29
N GLY A 258 -3.72 12.77 -6.47
CA GLY A 258 -4.40 11.50 -6.23
C GLY A 258 -3.74 10.35 -6.98
N LEU A 259 -4.40 9.21 -6.89
CA LEU A 259 -3.90 7.93 -7.39
C LEU A 259 -4.92 7.32 -8.35
N ILE A 260 -4.42 6.68 -9.38
CA ILE A 260 -5.18 5.74 -10.19
C ILE A 260 -4.93 4.37 -9.58
N THR A 261 -6.00 3.67 -9.24
CA THR A 261 -5.93 2.29 -8.75
C THR A 261 -6.29 1.32 -9.87
N ASP A 262 -5.50 0.27 -10.03
CA ASP A 262 -5.73 -0.80 -10.99
C ASP A 262 -5.43 -2.14 -10.33
N LEU A 263 -6.33 -3.10 -10.50
CA LEU A 263 -6.11 -4.47 -10.00
C LEU A 263 -5.02 -5.20 -10.78
N GLY A 264 -4.59 -4.65 -11.91
CA GLY A 264 -3.52 -5.18 -12.72
C GLY A 264 -3.78 -6.64 -13.13
N PRO A 265 -2.78 -7.53 -12.97
CA PRO A 265 -2.92 -8.94 -13.31
C PRO A 265 -4.05 -9.67 -12.58
N ILE A 266 -4.40 -9.25 -11.35
CA ILE A 266 -5.45 -9.89 -10.53
C ILE A 266 -6.79 -9.92 -11.28
N SER A 267 -7.08 -8.90 -12.07
CA SER A 267 -8.32 -8.81 -12.87
C SER A 267 -8.46 -9.91 -13.93
N LYS A 268 -7.37 -10.61 -14.25
CA LYS A 268 -7.30 -11.65 -15.29
C LYS A 268 -7.26 -13.08 -14.74
N TRP A 269 -7.34 -13.27 -13.41
CA TRP A 269 -7.21 -14.61 -12.80
C TRP A 269 -8.51 -15.41 -12.78
N GLY A 270 -9.60 -14.90 -13.38
CA GLY A 270 -10.90 -15.59 -13.40
C GLY A 270 -11.71 -15.44 -12.11
N LEU A 271 -11.34 -14.47 -11.26
CA LEU A 271 -12.10 -14.10 -10.07
C LEU A 271 -13.38 -13.36 -10.45
N ILE A 272 -14.42 -13.46 -9.63
CA ILE A 272 -15.66 -12.69 -9.79
C ILE A 272 -15.49 -11.35 -9.10
N PHE A 273 -15.84 -10.28 -9.82
CA PHE A 273 -15.77 -8.90 -9.32
C PHE A 273 -17.15 -8.25 -9.25
N ASP A 274 -17.33 -7.42 -8.24
CA ASP A 274 -18.41 -6.45 -8.16
C ASP A 274 -17.82 -5.07 -7.83
N ASN A 275 -18.13 -4.07 -8.67
CA ASN A 275 -17.62 -2.70 -8.55
C ASN A 275 -16.11 -2.60 -8.30
N GLY A 276 -15.30 -3.43 -8.99
CA GLY A 276 -13.84 -3.44 -8.89
C GLY A 276 -13.29 -4.12 -7.63
N SER A 277 -14.12 -4.81 -6.85
CA SER A 277 -13.71 -5.58 -5.69
C SER A 277 -14.03 -7.07 -5.89
N ILE A 278 -13.20 -7.96 -5.34
CA ILE A 278 -13.37 -9.41 -5.45
C ILE A 278 -14.58 -9.84 -4.58
N VAL A 279 -15.52 -10.55 -5.18
CA VAL A 279 -16.66 -11.12 -4.43
C VAL A 279 -16.18 -12.34 -3.64
N VAL A 280 -16.44 -12.34 -2.33
CA VAL A 280 -16.09 -13.45 -1.44
C VAL A 280 -17.28 -13.88 -0.56
N ASN A 281 -17.23 -15.09 -0.07
CA ASN A 281 -18.11 -15.55 0.98
C ASN A 281 -17.72 -14.86 2.32
N PRO A 282 -18.62 -14.16 2.99
CA PRO A 282 -18.29 -13.42 4.22
C PRO A 282 -17.89 -14.31 5.40
N ALA A 283 -18.20 -15.60 5.39
CA ALA A 283 -17.90 -16.49 6.50
C ALA A 283 -16.42 -16.92 6.54
N ASP A 284 -15.80 -17.09 5.38
CA ASP A 284 -14.46 -17.67 5.23
C ASP A 284 -13.56 -16.94 4.22
N CYS A 285 -14.08 -15.88 3.59
CA CYS A 285 -13.41 -15.11 2.56
C CYS A 285 -12.98 -15.93 1.31
N ALA A 286 -13.62 -17.08 1.07
CA ALA A 286 -13.40 -17.88 -0.13
C ALA A 286 -13.91 -17.15 -1.37
N THR A 287 -13.14 -17.23 -2.45
CA THR A 287 -13.54 -16.73 -3.77
C THR A 287 -14.29 -17.82 -4.56
N ASN A 288 -14.65 -17.53 -5.81
CA ASN A 288 -15.17 -18.53 -6.74
C ASN A 288 -14.16 -19.59 -7.18
N ILE A 289 -12.88 -19.43 -6.87
CA ILE A 289 -11.82 -20.38 -7.20
C ILE A 289 -11.40 -21.11 -5.92
N LEU A 290 -11.65 -22.40 -5.87
CA LEU A 290 -11.31 -23.25 -4.72
C LEU A 290 -9.81 -23.14 -4.38
N GLY A 291 -9.46 -22.91 -3.10
CA GLY A 291 -8.08 -22.68 -2.66
C GLY A 291 -7.56 -21.26 -2.90
N VAL A 292 -8.40 -20.36 -3.41
CA VAL A 292 -8.10 -18.92 -3.51
C VAL A 292 -9.03 -18.15 -2.58
N TYR A 293 -8.44 -17.41 -1.66
CA TYR A 293 -9.11 -16.54 -0.69
C TYR A 293 -8.71 -15.09 -0.96
N ALA A 294 -9.55 -14.14 -0.57
CA ALA A 294 -9.21 -12.74 -0.66
C ALA A 294 -9.71 -11.98 0.59
N ILE A 295 -8.91 -10.99 1.04
CA ILE A 295 -9.09 -10.28 2.33
C ILE A 295 -8.71 -8.80 2.21
N GLY A 296 -9.25 -7.97 3.10
CA GLY A 296 -8.96 -6.54 3.18
C GLY A 296 -9.79 -5.71 2.19
N ASP A 297 -9.26 -4.58 1.75
CA ASP A 297 -10.01 -3.61 0.94
C ASP A 297 -10.31 -4.08 -0.48
N ILE A 298 -9.60 -5.12 -0.94
CA ILE A 298 -9.81 -5.69 -2.29
C ILE A 298 -11.12 -6.47 -2.41
N VAL A 299 -11.75 -6.84 -1.28
CA VAL A 299 -12.95 -7.70 -1.28
C VAL A 299 -14.25 -6.93 -1.10
N THR A 300 -15.34 -7.55 -1.53
CA THR A 300 -16.70 -7.11 -1.29
C THR A 300 -17.63 -8.26 -0.93
N TYR A 301 -18.57 -7.98 -0.03
CA TYR A 301 -19.70 -8.81 0.38
C TYR A 301 -20.74 -7.92 1.07
N PRO A 302 -22.00 -8.37 1.27
CA PRO A 302 -23.01 -7.59 1.96
C PRO A 302 -22.57 -7.14 3.34
N GLY A 303 -22.57 -5.83 3.61
CA GLY A 303 -22.13 -5.25 4.88
C GLY A 303 -20.62 -5.05 5.03
N LYS A 304 -19.82 -5.21 3.97
CA LYS A 304 -18.38 -4.95 4.01
C LYS A 304 -18.06 -3.51 4.39
N LEU A 305 -17.22 -3.35 5.40
CA LEU A 305 -16.57 -2.09 5.75
C LEU A 305 -15.10 -2.13 5.32
N LYS A 306 -14.64 -1.12 4.58
CA LYS A 306 -13.24 -0.99 4.17
C LYS A 306 -12.41 -0.36 5.32
N LEU A 307 -12.17 -1.15 6.36
CA LEU A 307 -11.36 -0.80 7.53
C LEU A 307 -10.24 -1.84 7.69
N ILE A 308 -9.09 -1.41 8.20
CA ILE A 308 -7.97 -2.31 8.52
C ILE A 308 -8.43 -3.38 9.52
N LEU A 309 -9.21 -2.98 10.53
CA LEU A 309 -9.80 -3.88 11.52
C LEU A 309 -10.63 -5.01 10.91
N THR A 310 -11.49 -4.69 9.93
CA THR A 310 -12.28 -5.70 9.22
C THR A 310 -11.37 -6.67 8.47
N GLY A 311 -10.32 -6.15 7.82
CA GLY A 311 -9.33 -6.96 7.14
C GLY A 311 -8.57 -7.92 8.08
N PHE A 312 -8.32 -7.53 9.34
CA PHE A 312 -7.72 -8.43 10.34
C PHE A 312 -8.67 -9.58 10.70
N ALA A 313 -9.95 -9.31 10.89
CA ALA A 313 -10.94 -10.36 11.14
C ALA A 313 -11.06 -11.32 9.95
N GLU A 314 -11.07 -10.79 8.74
CA GLU A 314 -11.08 -11.57 7.50
C GLU A 314 -9.85 -12.46 7.38
N ALA A 315 -8.64 -11.93 7.70
CA ALA A 315 -7.40 -12.70 7.67
C ALA A 315 -7.45 -13.90 8.63
N ALA A 316 -8.02 -13.74 9.81
CA ALA A 316 -8.20 -14.83 10.76
C ALA A 316 -9.16 -15.90 10.21
N SER A 317 -10.33 -15.52 9.73
CA SER A 317 -11.35 -16.46 9.18
C SER A 317 -10.82 -17.19 7.95
N ALA A 318 -10.24 -16.46 6.99
CA ALA A 318 -9.69 -17.03 5.77
C ALA A 318 -8.54 -18.01 6.03
N MET A 319 -7.68 -17.70 7.02
CA MET A 319 -6.54 -18.55 7.34
C MET A 319 -6.97 -19.87 8.00
N HIS A 320 -8.01 -19.85 8.83
CA HIS A 320 -8.61 -21.07 9.37
C HIS A 320 -9.26 -21.92 8.27
N ALA A 321 -9.98 -21.29 7.33
CA ALA A 321 -10.54 -22.00 6.19
C ALA A 321 -9.44 -22.61 5.29
N ALA A 322 -8.36 -21.87 5.04
CA ALA A 322 -7.20 -22.35 4.30
C ALA A 322 -6.53 -23.55 5.00
N TYR A 323 -6.44 -23.56 6.33
CA TYR A 323 -5.91 -24.69 7.08
C TYR A 323 -6.72 -25.98 6.83
N TYR A 324 -8.05 -25.91 6.94
CA TYR A 324 -8.92 -27.06 6.68
C TYR A 324 -8.85 -27.52 5.22
N TYR A 325 -8.68 -26.60 4.28
CA TYR A 325 -8.47 -26.94 2.88
C TYR A 325 -7.15 -27.69 2.65
N ILE A 326 -6.05 -27.27 3.30
CA ILE A 326 -4.73 -27.89 3.19
C ILE A 326 -4.67 -29.23 3.94
N SER A 327 -5.39 -29.38 5.04
CA SER A 327 -5.31 -30.50 5.97
C SER A 327 -6.70 -30.96 6.45
N PRO A 328 -7.56 -31.46 5.54
CA PRO A 328 -8.97 -31.78 5.86
C PRO A 328 -9.12 -32.85 6.95
N ASP A 329 -8.16 -33.78 7.04
CA ASP A 329 -8.21 -34.89 8.00
C ASP A 329 -7.54 -34.57 9.36
N LYS A 330 -6.97 -33.38 9.51
CA LYS A 330 -6.32 -32.96 10.75
C LYS A 330 -7.22 -32.04 11.54
N PRO A 331 -7.76 -32.49 12.70
CA PRO A 331 -8.51 -31.59 13.55
C PRO A 331 -7.62 -30.44 14.00
N LEU A 332 -8.10 -29.22 13.83
CA LEU A 332 -7.48 -28.07 14.44
C LEU A 332 -7.86 -28.08 15.92
N HIS A 333 -6.91 -28.42 16.79
CA HIS A 333 -7.06 -28.09 18.21
C HIS A 333 -6.99 -26.57 18.31
N SER A 334 -8.13 -25.92 18.56
CA SER A 334 -8.22 -24.48 18.75
C SER A 334 -7.53 -24.09 20.06
N GLU A 335 -6.20 -24.08 20.04
CA GLU A 335 -5.41 -23.53 21.11
C GLU A 335 -5.38 -22.02 20.96
N HIS A 336 -5.80 -21.32 22.01
CA HIS A 336 -5.63 -19.87 22.06
C HIS A 336 -4.13 -19.51 22.04
N SER A 337 -3.79 -18.36 21.47
CA SER A 337 -2.42 -17.85 21.44
C SER A 337 -1.77 -17.79 22.82
N THR A 338 -2.58 -17.60 23.87
CA THR A 338 -2.17 -17.63 25.27
C THR A 338 -1.72 -19.02 25.77
N THR A 339 -2.23 -20.09 25.17
CA THR A 339 -1.89 -21.48 25.50
C THR A 339 -0.69 -21.95 24.71
N ARG A 340 -0.68 -21.67 23.41
CA ARG A 340 0.36 -22.11 22.49
C ARG A 340 1.63 -21.27 22.56
N GLY A 341 1.50 -19.99 22.90
CA GLY A 341 2.57 -19.02 22.81
C GLY A 341 2.88 -18.62 21.37
N VAL A 342 3.78 -17.67 21.22
CA VAL A 342 4.37 -17.25 19.93
C VAL A 342 5.85 -17.61 20.00
N PRO A 343 6.47 -18.12 18.93
CA PRO A 343 7.91 -18.35 18.90
C PRO A 343 8.63 -17.10 19.42
N SER A 344 9.58 -17.27 20.34
CA SER A 344 10.28 -16.15 20.93
C SER A 344 10.98 -15.34 19.83
N LEU A 345 10.78 -14.03 19.84
CA LEU A 345 11.67 -13.13 19.13
C LEU A 345 13.07 -13.44 19.63
N ALA A 346 13.99 -13.83 18.77
CA ALA A 346 15.40 -13.80 19.06
C ALA A 346 15.74 -12.32 19.31
N ILE A 347 15.84 -11.94 20.60
CA ILE A 347 16.27 -10.61 21.04
C ILE A 347 17.77 -10.52 20.81
#